data_efb41afbed00455741a43dc0e7358e8a
#
_entry.id   efb41afbed00455741a43dc0e7358e8a
#
_cell.length_a   1.000
_cell.length_b   1.000
_cell.length_c   1.000
_cell.angle_alpha   90.00
_cell.angle_beta   90.00
_cell.angle_gamma   90.00
#
_symmetry.space_group_name_H-M   'P 1'
#
loop_
_entity.id
_entity.type
_entity.pdbx_description
1 polymer ?
#
loop_
_entity_poly.entity_id
_entity_poly.type
_entity_poly.pdbx_seq_one_letter_code
_entity_poly.pdbx_strand_id
1 'polypeptide(L)'
;MAPAKFRAATATALSAFAAMSALLIWAFVQPGTLGMYRWGYGAPILALAALGVLPLVVALAAGSIGHKTPKVGTVAGIASVILSAISMLAAGAASAYIFSNAYGAEATADRPAMIDPAKGLTPRMGPDGSATLRVALSSDPHWGRDASDAKARSAILRLSQAEHEAGRLDAFFDLGDTVETGMMAGGWKVALEDIHRDTPTLPFAGLMGNHDALIGGKARFNAAFGSSSWRMDAGPVHFIALDLLWGPEGFGQRDRAWLESQLSSIPADEWTVVLSHSFFYSSGYIDEETGKPWYDHEDMLRRVAPVLAGRADLVVSGHNHYMEWLEADGTAWAVVGAMGGKPDPVPSYVSPRSVWISQGQFGRLVVELVPEGLSCEFQDHGGTRLFQRTLRK
;
A
#
# COMPACT_ATOMS: atom_id res chain seq x y z
N MET A 1 -36.91 8.99 37.81
CA MET A 1 -37.25 9.22 36.37
C MET A 1 -38.45 8.37 36.00
N ALA A 2 -39.46 8.91 35.30
CA ALA A 2 -40.58 8.10 34.86
C ALA A 2 -40.09 6.98 33.89
N PRO A 3 -40.69 5.78 33.93
CA PRO A 3 -40.24 4.64 33.10
C PRO A 3 -40.12 4.94 31.59
N ALA A 4 -41.00 5.80 31.07
CA ALA A 4 -40.96 6.21 29.66
C ALA A 4 -39.68 7.03 29.29
N LYS A 5 -39.25 7.96 30.15
CA LYS A 5 -38.06 8.79 29.93
C LYS A 5 -36.78 7.96 29.99
N PHE A 6 -36.71 6.94 30.86
CA PHE A 6 -35.60 6.02 30.92
C PHE A 6 -35.53 5.15 29.65
N ARG A 7 -36.65 4.62 29.16
CA ARG A 7 -36.73 3.87 27.91
C ARG A 7 -36.25 4.69 26.71
N ALA A 8 -36.62 5.96 26.64
CA ALA A 8 -36.16 6.85 25.57
C ALA A 8 -34.63 7.06 25.62
N ALA A 9 -34.09 7.35 26.81
CA ALA A 9 -32.63 7.52 26.96
C ALA A 9 -31.85 6.26 26.58
N THR A 10 -32.36 5.09 26.95
CA THR A 10 -31.74 3.81 26.57
C THR A 10 -31.85 3.55 25.08
N ALA A 11 -32.98 3.84 24.45
CA ALA A 11 -33.19 3.66 23.03
C ALA A 11 -32.26 4.56 22.20
N THR A 12 -32.11 5.85 22.55
CA THR A 12 -31.19 6.77 21.88
C THR A 12 -29.72 6.33 22.05
N ALA A 13 -29.35 5.85 23.25
CA ALA A 13 -28.00 5.34 23.50
C ALA A 13 -27.68 4.08 22.69
N LEU A 14 -28.64 3.16 22.56
CA LEU A 14 -28.49 1.97 21.70
C LEU A 14 -28.35 2.33 20.22
N SER A 15 -29.14 3.33 19.77
CA SER A 15 -29.03 3.83 18.39
C SER A 15 -27.62 4.44 18.10
N ALA A 16 -27.11 5.26 19.04
CA ALA A 16 -25.78 5.85 18.92
C ALA A 16 -24.68 4.78 18.93
N PHE A 17 -24.80 3.79 19.82
CA PHE A 17 -23.88 2.66 19.88
C PHE A 17 -23.91 1.85 18.57
N ALA A 18 -25.09 1.56 18.03
CA ALA A 18 -25.23 0.81 16.78
C ALA A 18 -24.61 1.57 15.59
N ALA A 19 -24.87 2.89 15.48
CA ALA A 19 -24.32 3.72 14.42
C ALA A 19 -22.78 3.77 14.45
N MET A 20 -22.21 3.99 15.63
CA MET A 20 -20.74 4.02 15.80
C MET A 20 -20.12 2.64 15.55
N SER A 21 -20.76 1.57 16.03
CA SER A 21 -20.30 0.20 15.79
C SER A 21 -20.31 -0.14 14.31
N ALA A 22 -21.36 0.23 13.59
CA ALA A 22 -21.45 0.00 12.14
C ALA A 22 -20.34 0.73 11.39
N LEU A 23 -20.04 1.98 11.74
CA LEU A 23 -18.95 2.76 11.16
C LEU A 23 -17.59 2.09 11.42
N LEU A 24 -17.32 1.70 12.67
CA LEU A 24 -16.05 1.06 13.05
C LEU A 24 -15.90 -0.31 12.37
N ILE A 25 -16.95 -1.14 12.37
CA ILE A 25 -16.91 -2.45 11.67
C ILE A 25 -16.63 -2.24 10.19
N TRP A 26 -17.35 -1.29 9.56
CA TRP A 26 -17.09 -0.99 8.14
C TRP A 26 -15.62 -0.59 7.90
N ALA A 27 -15.08 0.32 8.71
CA ALA A 27 -13.69 0.74 8.59
C ALA A 27 -12.72 -0.42 8.77
N PHE A 28 -12.96 -1.31 9.75
CA PHE A 28 -12.07 -2.44 10.05
C PHE A 28 -12.04 -3.55 8.99
N VAL A 29 -13.12 -3.73 8.24
CA VAL A 29 -13.14 -4.73 7.15
C VAL A 29 -12.48 -4.23 5.86
N GLN A 30 -12.10 -2.94 5.80
CA GLN A 30 -11.39 -2.44 4.63
C GLN A 30 -9.94 -2.97 4.60
N PRO A 31 -9.42 -3.32 3.42
CA PRO A 31 -8.02 -3.70 3.26
C PRO A 31 -7.07 -2.64 3.83
N GLY A 32 -5.99 -3.07 4.46
CA GLY A 32 -4.97 -2.18 5.02
C GLY A 32 -5.31 -1.53 6.36
N THR A 33 -6.60 -1.41 6.74
CA THR A 33 -7.01 -0.68 7.96
C THR A 33 -6.46 -1.31 9.24
N LEU A 34 -6.33 -2.63 9.31
CA LEU A 34 -5.72 -3.30 10.48
C LEU A 34 -4.25 -2.90 10.69
N GLY A 35 -3.55 -2.55 9.63
CA GLY A 35 -2.19 -2.03 9.71
C GLY A 35 -2.09 -0.67 10.40
N MET A 36 -3.16 0.15 10.41
CA MET A 36 -3.19 1.45 11.08
C MET A 36 -2.86 1.37 12.57
N TYR A 37 -3.09 0.25 13.22
CA TYR A 37 -2.66 0.02 14.60
C TYR A 37 -1.14 0.09 14.78
N ARG A 38 -0.39 -0.27 13.76
CA ARG A 38 1.08 -0.24 13.78
C ARG A 38 1.62 1.20 13.74
N TRP A 39 0.78 2.18 13.38
CA TRP A 39 1.15 3.56 13.11
C TRP A 39 0.52 4.55 14.10
N GLY A 40 0.27 4.16 15.35
CA GLY A 40 -0.22 5.06 16.40
C GLY A 40 -1.70 5.48 16.31
N TYR A 41 -2.46 5.01 15.33
CA TYR A 41 -3.88 5.33 15.18
C TYR A 41 -4.81 4.62 16.17
N GLY A 42 -4.28 3.83 17.08
CA GLY A 42 -5.07 3.13 18.10
C GLY A 42 -5.85 4.09 19.01
N ALA A 43 -5.26 5.22 19.40
CA ALA A 43 -5.91 6.19 20.27
C ALA A 43 -7.16 6.85 19.66
N PRO A 44 -7.15 7.37 18.42
CA PRO A 44 -8.37 7.83 17.75
C PRO A 44 -9.46 6.78 17.63
N ILE A 45 -9.11 5.54 17.32
CA ILE A 45 -10.08 4.43 17.20
C ILE A 45 -10.72 4.13 18.56
N LEU A 46 -9.92 4.07 19.63
CA LEU A 46 -10.42 3.89 20.99
C LEU A 46 -11.32 5.04 21.42
N ALA A 47 -10.99 6.28 21.05
CA ALA A 47 -11.83 7.45 21.32
C ALA A 47 -13.19 7.35 20.63
N LEU A 48 -13.26 6.93 19.37
CA LEU A 48 -14.50 6.69 18.65
C LEU A 48 -15.32 5.56 19.29
N ALA A 49 -14.67 4.46 19.66
CA ALA A 49 -15.33 3.35 20.36
C ALA A 49 -15.90 3.82 21.71
N ALA A 50 -15.14 4.60 22.47
CA ALA A 50 -15.60 5.17 23.74
C ALA A 50 -16.82 6.10 23.55
N LEU A 51 -16.82 6.94 22.51
CA LEU A 51 -17.97 7.78 22.17
C LEU A 51 -19.24 6.95 21.87
N GLY A 52 -19.10 5.78 21.28
CA GLY A 52 -20.22 4.85 21.06
C GLY A 52 -20.75 4.21 22.34
N VAL A 53 -19.83 3.80 23.23
CA VAL A 53 -20.16 3.05 24.46
C VAL A 53 -20.64 3.94 25.59
N LEU A 54 -20.05 5.13 25.77
CA LEU A 54 -20.29 6.03 26.89
C LEU A 54 -21.77 6.41 27.09
N PRO A 55 -22.57 6.78 26.07
CA PRO A 55 -23.97 7.07 26.20
C PRO A 55 -24.76 5.91 26.80
N LEU A 56 -24.43 4.68 26.40
CA LEU A 56 -25.10 3.47 26.86
C LEU A 56 -24.82 3.19 28.34
N VAL A 57 -23.56 3.32 28.75
CA VAL A 57 -23.14 3.17 30.15
C VAL A 57 -23.87 4.18 31.02
N VAL A 58 -23.93 5.47 30.61
CA VAL A 58 -24.63 6.53 31.34
C VAL A 58 -26.16 6.28 31.40
N ALA A 59 -26.77 5.76 30.31
CA ALA A 59 -28.18 5.41 30.31
C ALA A 59 -28.52 4.29 31.31
N LEU A 60 -27.69 3.24 31.33
CA LEU A 60 -27.87 2.11 32.25
C LEU A 60 -27.67 2.54 33.71
N ALA A 61 -26.65 3.36 33.97
CA ALA A 61 -26.44 3.95 35.31
C ALA A 61 -27.60 4.82 35.73
N ALA A 62 -28.16 5.65 34.83
CA ALA A 62 -29.34 6.47 35.11
C ALA A 62 -30.55 5.63 35.53
N GLY A 63 -30.76 4.47 34.89
CA GLY A 63 -31.81 3.52 35.29
C GLY A 63 -31.62 2.95 36.67
N SER A 64 -30.41 2.50 36.98
CA SER A 64 -30.09 1.89 38.28
C SER A 64 -30.14 2.89 39.42
N ILE A 65 -29.58 4.09 39.25
CA ILE A 65 -29.55 5.14 40.28
C ILE A 65 -30.91 5.81 40.42
N GLY A 66 -31.67 5.95 39.33
CA GLY A 66 -32.96 6.64 39.29
C GLY A 66 -34.01 6.03 40.20
N HIS A 67 -33.91 4.73 40.53
CA HIS A 67 -34.76 4.07 41.50
C HIS A 67 -34.53 4.58 42.93
N LYS A 68 -33.29 4.91 43.29
CA LYS A 68 -32.92 5.36 44.66
C LYS A 68 -32.89 6.88 44.77
N THR A 69 -32.51 7.57 43.74
CA THR A 69 -32.33 9.02 43.67
C THR A 69 -32.93 9.61 42.38
N PRO A 70 -34.23 9.88 42.31
CA PRO A 70 -34.91 10.29 41.07
C PRO A 70 -34.32 11.52 40.37
N LYS A 71 -33.88 12.52 41.13
CA LYS A 71 -33.23 13.73 40.58
C LYS A 71 -31.93 13.39 39.83
N VAL A 72 -31.06 12.59 40.46
CA VAL A 72 -29.78 12.15 39.86
C VAL A 72 -30.04 11.29 38.62
N GLY A 73 -30.97 10.36 38.70
CA GLY A 73 -31.39 9.53 37.55
C GLY A 73 -31.92 10.37 36.38
N THR A 74 -32.64 11.47 36.64
CA THR A 74 -33.14 12.38 35.59
C THR A 74 -31.96 13.12 34.93
N VAL A 75 -31.03 13.67 35.71
CA VAL A 75 -29.85 14.36 35.18
C VAL A 75 -28.97 13.41 34.34
N ALA A 76 -28.71 12.21 34.84
CA ALA A 76 -27.93 11.21 34.11
C ALA A 76 -28.65 10.75 32.81
N GLY A 77 -29.97 10.63 32.83
CA GLY A 77 -30.76 10.34 31.62
C GLY A 77 -30.68 11.45 30.56
N ILE A 78 -30.73 12.71 30.97
CA ILE A 78 -30.51 13.85 30.05
C ILE A 78 -29.08 13.85 29.51
N ALA A 79 -28.09 13.63 30.36
CA ALA A 79 -26.71 13.53 29.94
C ALA A 79 -26.49 12.40 28.89
N SER A 80 -27.11 11.23 29.10
CA SER A 80 -27.06 10.13 28.11
C SER A 80 -27.66 10.54 26.76
N VAL A 81 -28.79 11.26 26.74
CA VAL A 81 -29.39 11.74 25.49
C VAL A 81 -28.47 12.73 24.76
N ILE A 82 -27.86 13.65 25.49
CA ILE A 82 -26.91 14.62 24.93
C ILE A 82 -25.67 13.90 24.36
N LEU A 83 -25.09 12.97 25.12
CA LEU A 83 -23.95 12.18 24.65
C LEU A 83 -24.31 11.32 23.43
N SER A 84 -25.53 10.76 23.39
CA SER A 84 -26.01 10.02 22.21
C SER A 84 -26.12 10.91 20.99
N ALA A 85 -26.61 12.13 21.12
CA ALA A 85 -26.68 13.10 20.04
C ALA A 85 -25.27 13.46 19.52
N ILE A 86 -24.31 13.70 20.42
CA ILE A 86 -22.90 13.97 20.06
C ILE A 86 -22.31 12.78 19.33
N SER A 87 -22.51 11.57 19.84
CA SER A 87 -22.02 10.33 19.21
C SER A 87 -22.60 10.13 17.80
N MET A 88 -23.91 10.34 17.65
CA MET A 88 -24.57 10.22 16.33
C MET A 88 -24.10 11.29 15.35
N LEU A 89 -23.90 12.53 15.81
CA LEU A 89 -23.34 13.60 14.98
C LEU A 89 -21.90 13.28 14.56
N ALA A 90 -21.09 12.78 15.48
CA ALA A 90 -19.71 12.36 15.17
C ALA A 90 -19.67 11.20 14.16
N ALA A 91 -20.51 10.17 14.37
CA ALA A 91 -20.62 9.06 13.42
C ALA A 91 -21.13 9.52 12.04
N GLY A 92 -22.13 10.41 12.02
CA GLY A 92 -22.65 11.01 10.79
C GLY A 92 -21.63 11.84 10.04
N ALA A 93 -20.91 12.71 10.76
CA ALA A 93 -19.84 13.54 10.17
C ALA A 93 -18.69 12.69 9.64
N ALA A 94 -18.23 11.69 10.41
CA ALA A 94 -17.19 10.76 9.96
C ALA A 94 -17.66 9.96 8.74
N SER A 95 -18.88 9.45 8.74
CA SER A 95 -19.46 8.76 7.58
C SER A 95 -19.54 9.67 6.36
N ALA A 96 -20.05 10.89 6.50
CA ALA A 96 -20.15 11.86 5.41
C ALA A 96 -18.76 12.20 4.84
N TYR A 97 -17.77 12.41 5.71
CA TYR A 97 -16.39 12.66 5.31
C TYR A 97 -15.79 11.47 4.55
N ILE A 98 -15.92 10.25 5.11
CA ILE A 98 -15.43 9.03 4.49
C ILE A 98 -16.10 8.80 3.13
N PHE A 99 -17.44 8.86 3.07
CA PHE A 99 -18.18 8.62 1.84
C PHE A 99 -17.86 9.66 0.75
N SER A 100 -17.75 10.93 1.11
CA SER A 100 -17.41 11.98 0.13
C SER A 100 -15.99 11.81 -0.43
N ASN A 101 -15.06 11.29 0.36
CA ASN A 101 -13.68 11.05 -0.08
C ASN A 101 -13.48 9.66 -0.70
N ALA A 102 -14.06 8.60 -0.11
CA ALA A 102 -13.86 7.23 -0.60
C ALA A 102 -14.66 6.90 -1.88
N TYR A 103 -15.79 7.56 -2.09
CA TYR A 103 -16.70 7.28 -3.22
C TYR A 103 -17.00 8.52 -4.08
N GLY A 104 -16.37 9.66 -3.79
CA GLY A 104 -16.44 10.83 -4.65
C GLY A 104 -15.72 10.53 -5.98
N ALA A 105 -16.29 11.02 -7.09
CA ALA A 105 -15.65 10.89 -8.39
C ALA A 105 -14.39 11.75 -8.43
N GLU A 106 -13.25 11.14 -8.80
CA GLU A 106 -12.12 11.92 -9.26
C GLU A 106 -12.43 12.38 -10.68
N ALA A 107 -12.71 13.65 -10.83
CA ALA A 107 -12.88 14.26 -12.13
C ALA A 107 -11.49 14.62 -12.70
N THR A 108 -10.68 13.61 -13.04
CA THR A 108 -9.52 13.85 -13.89
C THR A 108 -9.71 13.12 -15.21
N ALA A 109 -9.54 13.84 -16.31
CA ALA A 109 -9.48 13.27 -17.66
C ALA A 109 -8.06 12.75 -17.95
N ASP A 110 -7.08 13.22 -17.21
CA ASP A 110 -5.67 12.93 -17.44
C ASP A 110 -5.28 11.69 -16.64
N ARG A 111 -4.96 10.62 -17.34
CA ARG A 111 -4.54 9.35 -16.76
C ARG A 111 -3.22 8.91 -17.37
N PRO A 112 -2.37 8.19 -16.63
CA PRO A 112 -1.20 7.53 -17.19
C PRO A 112 -1.56 6.61 -18.36
N ALA A 113 -0.59 6.32 -19.21
CA ALA A 113 -0.71 5.31 -20.26
C ALA A 113 -0.70 3.90 -19.65
N MET A 114 -1.83 3.48 -19.08
CA MET A 114 -1.94 2.23 -18.32
C MET A 114 -1.73 1.00 -19.19
N ILE A 115 -0.87 0.11 -18.71
CA ILE A 115 -0.72 -1.23 -19.30
C ILE A 115 -1.93 -2.07 -18.90
N ASP A 116 -2.46 -2.82 -19.85
CA ASP A 116 -3.37 -3.94 -19.56
C ASP A 116 -2.52 -5.21 -19.31
N PRO A 117 -2.38 -5.70 -18.08
CA PRO A 117 -1.51 -6.84 -17.80
C PRO A 117 -1.89 -8.09 -18.57
N ALA A 118 -3.18 -8.26 -18.91
CA ALA A 118 -3.65 -9.41 -19.67
C ALA A 118 -3.16 -9.41 -21.14
N LYS A 119 -2.77 -8.25 -21.67
CA LYS A 119 -2.19 -8.14 -23.02
C LYS A 119 -0.66 -8.25 -23.01
N GLY A 120 -0.06 -8.09 -21.83
CA GLY A 120 1.39 -8.11 -21.68
C GLY A 120 2.10 -6.91 -22.29
N LEU A 121 3.42 -6.99 -22.34
CA LEU A 121 4.30 -6.07 -23.05
C LEU A 121 4.95 -6.79 -24.24
N THR A 122 5.01 -6.11 -25.37
CA THR A 122 5.75 -6.63 -26.53
C THR A 122 7.21 -6.20 -26.39
N PRO A 123 8.16 -7.14 -26.19
CA PRO A 123 9.57 -6.82 -26.17
C PRO A 123 10.01 -6.20 -27.51
N ARG A 124 10.99 -5.33 -27.46
CA ARG A 124 11.66 -4.86 -28.66
C ARG A 124 12.52 -5.97 -29.22
N MET A 125 12.79 -5.91 -30.52
CA MET A 125 13.70 -6.86 -31.17
C MET A 125 15.03 -6.17 -31.41
N GLY A 126 16.09 -6.77 -30.91
CA GLY A 126 17.46 -6.35 -31.20
C GLY A 126 17.82 -6.58 -32.68
N PRO A 127 18.95 -6.00 -33.15
CA PRO A 127 19.41 -6.18 -34.53
C PRO A 127 19.71 -7.64 -34.91
N ASP A 128 20.00 -8.46 -33.93
CA ASP A 128 20.28 -9.91 -34.06
C ASP A 128 19.03 -10.77 -33.95
N GLY A 129 17.83 -10.16 -33.81
CA GLY A 129 16.57 -10.85 -33.62
C GLY A 129 16.31 -11.30 -32.18
N SER A 130 17.16 -10.97 -31.23
CA SER A 130 16.94 -11.24 -29.80
C SER A 130 15.84 -10.32 -29.23
N ALA A 131 15.04 -10.84 -28.30
CA ALA A 131 14.10 -10.02 -27.55
C ALA A 131 14.88 -9.15 -26.55
N THR A 132 14.54 -7.86 -26.49
CA THR A 132 15.07 -6.92 -25.50
C THR A 132 13.91 -6.31 -24.74
N LEU A 133 14.07 -6.21 -23.44
CA LEU A 133 13.09 -5.59 -22.55
C LEU A 133 13.84 -4.76 -21.53
N ARG A 134 13.39 -3.53 -21.27
CA ARG A 134 13.92 -2.68 -20.21
C ARG A 134 12.79 -1.97 -19.50
N VAL A 135 12.64 -2.23 -18.21
CA VAL A 135 11.60 -1.64 -17.37
C VAL A 135 12.22 -0.94 -16.17
N ALA A 136 11.63 0.17 -15.76
CA ALA A 136 12.00 0.87 -14.53
C ALA A 136 10.97 0.59 -13.44
N LEU A 137 11.43 0.41 -12.22
CA LEU A 137 10.60 0.16 -11.03
C LEU A 137 10.99 1.15 -9.94
N SER A 138 10.00 1.71 -9.25
CA SER A 138 10.21 2.48 -8.03
C SER A 138 8.95 2.36 -7.17
N SER A 139 8.99 2.85 -5.94
CA SER A 139 7.90 2.72 -4.98
C SER A 139 7.88 3.89 -4.01
N ASP A 140 6.78 3.99 -3.27
CA ASP A 140 6.65 4.92 -2.15
C ASP A 140 6.76 6.41 -2.55
N PRO A 141 6.05 6.87 -3.61
CA PRO A 141 6.04 8.27 -3.98
C PRO A 141 5.26 9.17 -3.00
N HIS A 142 4.27 8.65 -2.30
CA HIS A 142 3.47 9.31 -1.27
C HIS A 142 2.93 10.69 -1.69
N TRP A 143 2.15 10.75 -2.79
CA TRP A 143 1.43 11.97 -3.13
C TRP A 143 0.46 12.37 -2.02
N GLY A 144 0.47 13.64 -1.65
CA GLY A 144 -0.36 14.16 -0.57
C GLY A 144 0.29 14.21 0.80
N ARG A 145 1.57 13.79 0.91
CA ARG A 145 2.37 13.93 2.13
C ARG A 145 3.31 15.11 2.04
N ASP A 146 3.24 16.05 2.99
CA ASP A 146 4.10 17.24 3.02
C ASP A 146 5.61 16.92 3.12
N ALA A 147 5.95 15.79 3.74
CA ALA A 147 7.34 15.35 3.90
C ALA A 147 7.90 14.60 2.68
N SER A 148 7.10 14.38 1.62
CA SER A 148 7.58 13.72 0.39
C SER A 148 8.32 14.70 -0.52
N ASP A 149 9.31 14.20 -1.26
CA ASP A 149 10.10 14.99 -2.22
C ASP A 149 9.49 14.94 -3.63
N ALA A 150 8.67 15.94 -3.93
CA ALA A 150 8.03 16.06 -5.24
C ALA A 150 9.03 16.27 -6.38
N LYS A 151 10.22 16.83 -6.11
CA LYS A 151 11.24 17.06 -7.15
C LYS A 151 11.92 15.76 -7.55
N ALA A 152 12.29 14.94 -6.57
CA ALA A 152 12.88 13.63 -6.81
C ALA A 152 11.91 12.73 -7.59
N ARG A 153 10.64 12.68 -7.17
CA ARG A 153 9.57 11.94 -7.83
C ARG A 153 9.39 12.35 -9.29
N SER A 154 9.26 13.67 -9.55
CA SER A 154 9.15 14.20 -10.90
C SER A 154 10.41 13.94 -11.75
N ALA A 155 11.61 14.01 -11.15
CA ALA A 155 12.85 13.72 -11.86
C ALA A 155 12.92 12.27 -12.33
N ILE A 156 12.54 11.31 -11.47
CA ILE A 156 12.50 9.88 -11.80
C ILE A 156 11.52 9.62 -12.97
N LEU A 157 10.31 10.20 -12.90
CA LEU A 157 9.29 10.02 -13.92
C LEU A 157 9.74 10.62 -15.27
N ARG A 158 10.23 11.86 -15.28
CA ARG A 158 10.70 12.54 -16.49
C ARG A 158 11.92 11.87 -17.12
N LEU A 159 12.85 11.38 -16.29
CA LEU A 159 13.98 10.58 -16.78
C LEU A 159 13.49 9.33 -17.49
N SER A 160 12.51 8.66 -16.89
CA SER A 160 11.90 7.45 -17.45
C SER A 160 11.17 7.75 -18.76
N GLN A 161 10.42 8.87 -18.84
CA GLN A 161 9.77 9.31 -20.06
C GLN A 161 10.79 9.63 -21.17
N ALA A 162 11.85 10.34 -20.85
CA ALA A 162 12.89 10.67 -21.83
C ALA A 162 13.62 9.43 -22.36
N GLU A 163 13.83 8.43 -21.51
CA GLU A 163 14.38 7.13 -21.96
C GLU A 163 13.40 6.36 -22.84
N HIS A 164 12.09 6.43 -22.54
CA HIS A 164 11.04 5.83 -23.36
C HIS A 164 10.98 6.49 -24.73
N GLU A 165 10.94 7.80 -24.80
CA GLU A 165 10.94 8.56 -26.06
C GLU A 165 12.18 8.29 -26.92
N ALA A 166 13.32 8.01 -26.27
CA ALA A 166 14.54 7.60 -26.94
C ALA A 166 14.58 6.09 -27.30
N GLY A 167 13.48 5.36 -27.10
CA GLY A 167 13.39 3.93 -27.39
C GLY A 167 14.24 3.05 -26.49
N ARG A 168 14.61 3.52 -25.30
CA ARG A 168 15.47 2.80 -24.35
C ARG A 168 14.75 2.25 -23.13
N LEU A 169 13.46 2.59 -22.91
CA LEU A 169 12.64 2.10 -21.80
C LEU A 169 11.27 1.67 -22.33
N ASP A 170 10.78 0.52 -21.91
CA ASP A 170 9.52 -0.05 -22.38
C ASP A 170 8.36 0.25 -21.45
N ALA A 171 8.61 0.32 -20.12
CA ALA A 171 7.56 0.56 -19.13
C ALA A 171 8.13 1.08 -17.80
N PHE A 172 7.22 1.62 -16.96
CA PHE A 172 7.46 1.99 -15.58
C PHE A 172 6.47 1.28 -14.66
N PHE A 173 6.95 0.71 -13.55
CA PHE A 173 6.13 0.07 -12.53
C PHE A 173 6.27 0.81 -11.20
N ASP A 174 5.15 1.33 -10.70
CA ASP A 174 5.01 1.86 -9.34
C ASP A 174 4.60 0.71 -8.41
N LEU A 175 5.44 0.41 -7.41
CA LEU A 175 5.21 -0.71 -6.51
C LEU A 175 4.39 -0.35 -5.27
N GLY A 176 3.62 0.73 -5.34
CA GLY A 176 2.63 1.08 -4.32
C GLY A 176 3.03 2.22 -3.39
N ASP A 177 2.11 2.50 -2.47
CA ASP A 177 2.11 3.72 -1.67
C ASP A 177 2.16 4.97 -2.56
N THR A 178 1.41 4.88 -3.67
CA THR A 178 1.23 5.97 -4.62
C THR A 178 0.73 7.23 -3.89
N VAL A 179 -0.28 7.09 -3.04
CA VAL A 179 -0.81 8.21 -2.25
C VAL A 179 -0.61 7.98 -0.76
N GLU A 180 -0.49 9.07 0.01
CA GLU A 180 -0.36 9.01 1.47
C GLU A 180 -1.60 8.43 2.16
N THR A 181 -2.79 8.64 1.61
CA THR A 181 -4.04 8.13 2.19
C THR A 181 -5.02 7.79 1.07
N GLY A 182 -5.24 6.52 0.85
CA GLY A 182 -6.06 5.99 -0.23
C GLY A 182 -7.51 6.48 -0.25
N MET A 183 -8.08 6.82 0.92
CA MET A 183 -9.39 7.44 1.03
C MET A 183 -9.47 8.82 0.37
N MET A 184 -8.37 9.56 0.28
CA MET A 184 -8.38 10.98 -0.10
C MET A 184 -8.39 11.17 -1.62
N ALA A 185 -9.54 11.54 -2.19
CA ALA A 185 -9.71 11.83 -3.61
C ALA A 185 -8.70 12.85 -4.16
N GLY A 186 -8.40 13.89 -3.38
CA GLY A 186 -7.44 14.94 -3.77
C GLY A 186 -6.03 14.40 -3.99
N GLY A 187 -5.57 13.44 -3.17
CA GLY A 187 -4.28 12.78 -3.34
C GLY A 187 -4.20 12.01 -4.66
N TRP A 188 -5.22 11.20 -4.94
CA TRP A 188 -5.32 10.46 -6.21
C TRP A 188 -5.37 11.37 -7.44
N LYS A 189 -6.15 12.45 -7.36
CA LYS A 189 -6.24 13.42 -8.46
C LYS A 189 -4.85 13.97 -8.79
N VAL A 190 -4.16 14.50 -7.78
CA VAL A 190 -2.82 15.09 -7.97
C VAL A 190 -1.82 14.04 -8.47
N ALA A 191 -1.86 12.81 -7.90
CA ALA A 191 -0.99 11.73 -8.34
C ALA A 191 -1.18 11.40 -9.82
N LEU A 192 -2.41 11.18 -10.26
CA LEU A 192 -2.70 10.82 -11.65
C LEU A 192 -2.35 11.96 -12.63
N GLU A 193 -2.65 13.23 -12.27
CA GLU A 193 -2.29 14.39 -13.08
C GLU A 193 -0.77 14.56 -13.18
N ASP A 194 -0.04 14.39 -12.08
CA ASP A 194 1.42 14.49 -12.06
C ASP A 194 2.09 13.37 -12.86
N ILE A 195 1.64 12.13 -12.68
CA ILE A 195 2.15 10.98 -13.45
C ILE A 195 1.89 11.21 -14.94
N HIS A 196 0.65 11.57 -15.33
CA HIS A 196 0.33 11.84 -16.74
C HIS A 196 1.17 12.98 -17.31
N ARG A 197 1.35 14.07 -16.56
CA ARG A 197 2.18 15.21 -16.98
C ARG A 197 3.64 14.82 -17.20
N ASP A 198 4.21 14.02 -16.28
CA ASP A 198 5.63 13.68 -16.30
C ASP A 198 5.92 12.41 -17.11
N THR A 199 4.89 11.57 -17.41
CA THR A 199 4.98 10.35 -18.23
C THR A 199 3.81 10.21 -19.20
N PRO A 200 3.63 11.15 -20.15
CA PRO A 200 2.44 11.19 -21.01
C PRO A 200 2.28 9.97 -21.92
N THR A 201 3.36 9.33 -22.31
CA THR A 201 3.37 8.20 -23.27
C THR A 201 4.03 6.92 -22.74
N LEU A 202 4.77 7.01 -21.64
CA LEU A 202 5.43 5.85 -21.05
C LEU A 202 4.39 4.86 -20.52
N PRO A 203 4.37 3.60 -20.98
CA PRO A 203 3.49 2.58 -20.44
C PRO A 203 3.71 2.40 -18.93
N PHE A 204 2.60 2.42 -18.16
CA PHE A 204 2.64 2.48 -16.70
C PHE A 204 1.81 1.35 -16.09
N ALA A 205 2.32 0.72 -15.05
CA ALA A 205 1.57 -0.21 -14.20
C ALA A 205 1.79 0.13 -12.74
N GLY A 206 0.76 -0.12 -11.90
CA GLY A 206 0.83 0.12 -10.47
C GLY A 206 0.52 -1.13 -9.67
N LEU A 207 1.16 -1.25 -8.51
CA LEU A 207 0.78 -2.14 -7.43
C LEU A 207 0.13 -1.32 -6.32
N MET A 208 -0.71 -1.97 -5.53
CA MET A 208 -1.35 -1.33 -4.39
C MET A 208 -0.48 -1.46 -3.14
N GLY A 209 -0.13 -0.32 -2.54
CA GLY A 209 0.52 -0.27 -1.24
C GLY A 209 -0.49 -0.19 -0.08
N ASN A 210 0.01 -0.23 1.14
CA ASN A 210 -0.84 -0.18 2.33
C ASN A 210 -1.47 1.21 2.54
N HIS A 211 -0.79 2.28 2.17
CA HIS A 211 -1.36 3.64 2.18
C HIS A 211 -2.46 3.80 1.13
N ASP A 212 -2.29 3.23 -0.05
CA ASP A 212 -3.29 3.23 -1.13
C ASP A 212 -4.58 2.53 -0.72
N ALA A 213 -4.49 1.48 0.09
CA ALA A 213 -5.64 0.69 0.53
C ALA A 213 -6.42 1.33 1.68
N LEU A 214 -5.85 2.34 2.38
CA LEU A 214 -6.44 2.90 3.59
C LEU A 214 -7.87 3.38 3.39
N ILE A 215 -8.75 2.89 4.27
CA ILE A 215 -10.15 3.31 4.46
C ILE A 215 -10.92 3.36 3.12
N GLY A 216 -10.95 2.22 2.40
CA GLY A 216 -11.68 2.09 1.12
C GLY A 216 -10.89 2.55 -0.10
N GLY A 217 -9.62 2.91 0.04
CA GLY A 217 -8.75 3.33 -1.06
C GLY A 217 -8.59 2.30 -2.17
N LYS A 218 -8.74 0.99 -1.86
CA LYS A 218 -8.69 -0.07 -2.88
C LYS A 218 -9.64 0.17 -4.05
N ALA A 219 -10.83 0.74 -3.82
CA ALA A 219 -11.77 1.03 -4.91
C ALA A 219 -11.19 2.08 -5.88
N ARG A 220 -10.49 3.08 -5.35
CA ARG A 220 -9.82 4.13 -6.15
C ARG A 220 -8.61 3.59 -6.87
N PHE A 221 -7.78 2.81 -6.17
CA PHE A 221 -6.66 2.12 -6.78
C PHE A 221 -7.13 1.29 -7.97
N ASN A 222 -8.16 0.46 -7.80
CA ASN A 222 -8.69 -0.37 -8.89
C ASN A 222 -9.27 0.46 -10.04
N ALA A 223 -9.85 1.62 -9.76
CA ALA A 223 -10.33 2.53 -10.79
C ALA A 223 -9.17 3.21 -11.55
N ALA A 224 -8.04 3.48 -10.89
CA ALA A 224 -6.85 4.11 -11.47
C ALA A 224 -5.98 3.10 -12.22
N PHE A 225 -5.62 1.98 -11.59
CA PHE A 225 -4.58 1.04 -12.02
C PHE A 225 -5.10 -0.36 -12.37
N GLY A 226 -6.36 -0.69 -12.06
CA GLY A 226 -6.92 -2.01 -12.31
C GLY A 226 -6.73 -2.99 -11.14
N SER A 227 -6.54 -4.27 -11.44
CA SER A 227 -6.38 -5.31 -10.42
C SER A 227 -5.10 -5.11 -9.60
N SER A 228 -5.17 -5.33 -8.29
CA SER A 228 -4.01 -5.30 -7.38
C SER A 228 -3.13 -6.57 -7.43
N SER A 229 -3.66 -7.67 -8.00
CA SER A 229 -2.88 -8.87 -8.30
C SER A 229 -3.04 -9.19 -9.78
N TRP A 230 -1.93 -9.39 -10.48
CA TRP A 230 -1.92 -9.66 -11.91
C TRP A 230 -0.64 -10.41 -12.33
N ARG A 231 -0.69 -11.04 -13.49
CA ARG A 231 0.48 -11.50 -14.23
C ARG A 231 0.53 -10.74 -15.56
N MET A 232 1.75 -10.42 -15.98
CA MET A 232 2.04 -9.79 -17.24
C MET A 232 3.25 -10.46 -17.88
N ASP A 233 3.08 -10.90 -19.12
CA ASP A 233 4.14 -11.53 -19.88
C ASP A 233 4.79 -10.49 -20.82
N ALA A 234 6.11 -10.49 -20.88
CA ALA A 234 6.91 -9.62 -21.73
C ALA A 234 8.00 -10.45 -22.45
N GLY A 235 7.59 -11.24 -23.42
CA GLY A 235 8.45 -12.25 -24.04
C GLY A 235 8.90 -13.28 -23.01
N PRO A 236 10.22 -13.51 -22.84
CA PRO A 236 10.72 -14.48 -21.88
C PRO A 236 10.82 -13.94 -20.45
N VAL A 237 10.22 -12.78 -20.14
CA VAL A 237 10.18 -12.21 -18.79
C VAL A 237 8.74 -12.12 -18.30
N HIS A 238 8.44 -12.72 -17.15
CA HIS A 238 7.12 -12.81 -16.56
C HIS A 238 7.07 -12.04 -15.26
N PHE A 239 6.21 -11.02 -15.20
CA PHE A 239 5.97 -10.24 -13.99
C PHE A 239 4.72 -10.75 -13.28
N ILE A 240 4.84 -11.04 -11.99
CA ILE A 240 3.72 -11.46 -11.13
C ILE A 240 3.59 -10.47 -9.98
N ALA A 241 2.51 -9.69 -9.97
CA ALA A 241 2.20 -8.75 -8.91
C ALA A 241 1.32 -9.38 -7.83
N LEU A 242 1.70 -9.20 -6.58
CA LEU A 242 1.02 -9.72 -5.40
C LEU A 242 0.42 -8.59 -4.58
N ASP A 243 -0.87 -8.71 -4.26
CA ASP A 243 -1.58 -7.81 -3.34
C ASP A 243 -1.18 -8.11 -1.88
N LEU A 244 0.01 -7.64 -1.50
CA LEU A 244 0.57 -7.77 -0.16
C LEU A 244 0.85 -6.35 0.37
N LEU A 245 0.09 -5.93 1.37
CA LEU A 245 0.06 -4.56 1.88
C LEU A 245 1.03 -4.37 3.05
N TRP A 246 0.56 -4.63 4.27
CA TRP A 246 1.40 -4.62 5.48
C TRP A 246 2.23 -5.89 5.63
N GLY A 247 1.85 -6.93 4.93
CA GLY A 247 2.37 -8.28 4.98
C GLY A 247 1.39 -9.25 4.36
N PRO A 248 1.43 -10.53 4.74
CA PRO A 248 0.59 -11.57 4.15
C PRO A 248 -0.80 -11.68 4.78
N GLU A 249 -1.37 -10.62 5.38
CA GLU A 249 -2.67 -10.66 6.06
C GLU A 249 -3.79 -11.16 5.13
N GLY A 250 -3.78 -10.67 3.88
CA GLY A 250 -4.73 -11.05 2.84
C GLY A 250 -4.35 -12.30 2.04
N PHE A 251 -3.14 -12.84 2.25
CA PHE A 251 -2.62 -13.96 1.47
C PHE A 251 -3.16 -15.29 2.00
N GLY A 252 -4.32 -15.69 1.47
CA GLY A 252 -5.02 -16.91 1.83
C GLY A 252 -4.64 -18.11 0.96
N GLN A 253 -5.35 -19.22 1.16
CA GLN A 253 -5.14 -20.45 0.39
C GLN A 253 -5.42 -20.25 -1.12
N ARG A 254 -6.40 -19.41 -1.47
CA ARG A 254 -6.74 -19.10 -2.86
C ARG A 254 -5.61 -18.35 -3.55
N ASP A 255 -5.05 -17.34 -2.88
CA ASP A 255 -3.97 -16.51 -3.44
C ASP A 255 -2.70 -17.33 -3.59
N ARG A 256 -2.42 -18.19 -2.62
CA ARG A 256 -1.33 -19.15 -2.69
C ARG A 256 -1.48 -20.10 -3.88
N ALA A 257 -2.64 -20.71 -4.06
CA ALA A 257 -2.89 -21.63 -5.16
C ALA A 257 -2.79 -20.92 -6.53
N TRP A 258 -3.25 -19.67 -6.61
CA TRP A 258 -3.09 -18.85 -7.80
C TRP A 258 -1.61 -18.59 -8.09
N LEU A 259 -0.83 -18.13 -7.11
CA LEU A 259 0.60 -17.88 -7.26
C LEU A 259 1.35 -19.15 -7.68
N GLU A 260 1.12 -20.28 -7.01
CA GLU A 260 1.71 -21.57 -7.35
C GLU A 260 1.39 -21.99 -8.80
N SER A 261 0.15 -21.74 -9.25
CA SER A 261 -0.27 -21.99 -10.63
C SER A 261 0.47 -21.09 -11.63
N GLN A 262 0.62 -19.78 -11.34
CA GLN A 262 1.36 -18.87 -12.20
C GLN A 262 2.82 -19.30 -12.34
N LEU A 263 3.49 -19.52 -11.20
CA LEU A 263 4.89 -19.94 -11.17
C LEU A 263 5.13 -21.28 -11.92
N SER A 264 4.20 -22.22 -11.80
CA SER A 264 4.31 -23.54 -12.43
C SER A 264 4.08 -23.50 -13.95
N SER A 265 3.47 -22.44 -14.48
CA SER A 265 3.20 -22.27 -15.90
C SER A 265 4.33 -21.57 -16.66
N ILE A 266 5.33 -21.06 -15.97
CA ILE A 266 6.49 -20.39 -16.59
C ILE A 266 7.56 -21.42 -16.91
N PRO A 267 8.09 -21.47 -18.13
CA PRO A 267 9.22 -22.32 -18.50
C PRO A 267 10.46 -22.04 -17.64
N ALA A 268 11.22 -23.08 -17.34
CA ALA A 268 12.38 -22.94 -16.44
C ALA A 268 13.54 -22.11 -17.02
N ASP A 269 13.59 -21.94 -18.33
CA ASP A 269 14.54 -21.11 -19.06
C ASP A 269 14.09 -19.65 -19.22
N GLU A 270 12.87 -19.31 -18.81
CA GLU A 270 12.31 -17.97 -18.85
C GLU A 270 12.36 -17.30 -17.47
N TRP A 271 12.38 -15.97 -17.43
CA TRP A 271 12.60 -15.17 -16.23
C TRP A 271 11.32 -14.90 -15.46
N THR A 272 11.34 -15.12 -14.16
CA THR A 272 10.24 -14.82 -13.24
C THR A 272 10.59 -13.69 -12.30
N VAL A 273 9.90 -12.56 -12.45
CA VAL A 273 10.03 -11.38 -11.57
C VAL A 273 8.75 -11.22 -10.78
N VAL A 274 8.83 -11.35 -9.45
CA VAL A 274 7.69 -11.16 -8.56
C VAL A 274 7.75 -9.77 -7.95
N LEU A 275 6.60 -9.09 -7.95
CA LEU A 275 6.45 -7.72 -7.47
C LEU A 275 5.52 -7.71 -6.26
N SER A 276 5.90 -7.00 -5.22
CA SER A 276 5.13 -6.83 -4.01
C SER A 276 5.35 -5.44 -3.43
N HIS A 277 4.34 -4.85 -2.79
CA HIS A 277 4.61 -3.64 -2.03
C HIS A 277 5.37 -3.98 -0.75
N SER A 278 4.86 -4.89 0.08
CA SER A 278 5.52 -5.27 1.33
C SER A 278 6.82 -6.03 1.07
N PHE A 279 7.86 -5.69 1.81
CA PHE A 279 9.17 -6.35 1.72
C PHE A 279 9.18 -7.74 2.35
N PHE A 280 10.14 -8.55 1.96
CA PHE A 280 10.46 -9.86 2.53
C PHE A 280 11.71 -9.77 3.40
N TYR A 281 12.88 -9.76 2.78
CA TYR A 281 14.14 -9.42 3.40
C TYR A 281 14.36 -7.92 3.24
N SER A 282 14.83 -7.25 4.27
CA SER A 282 15.25 -5.86 4.23
C SER A 282 16.08 -5.52 5.47
N SER A 283 17.06 -4.69 5.32
CA SER A 283 17.62 -3.93 6.42
C SER A 283 16.59 -2.95 6.99
N GLY A 284 16.79 -2.44 8.21
CA GLY A 284 15.85 -1.52 8.80
C GLY A 284 16.16 -1.17 10.25
N TYR A 285 15.11 -0.93 11.04
CA TYR A 285 15.22 -0.38 12.40
C TYR A 285 14.15 -1.00 13.33
N ILE A 286 14.24 -0.69 14.59
CA ILE A 286 13.15 -0.91 15.54
C ILE A 286 12.24 0.31 15.49
N ASP A 287 10.98 0.10 15.16
CA ASP A 287 9.97 1.16 15.17
C ASP A 287 9.77 1.71 16.57
N GLU A 288 9.98 3.02 16.75
CA GLU A 288 9.98 3.67 18.08
C GLU A 288 8.59 3.68 18.73
N GLU A 289 7.53 3.72 17.93
CA GLU A 289 6.15 3.78 18.46
C GLU A 289 5.65 2.40 18.91
N THR A 290 5.99 1.36 18.15
CA THR A 290 5.48 0.01 18.42
C THR A 290 6.48 -0.91 19.10
N GLY A 291 7.77 -0.55 19.10
CA GLY A 291 8.86 -1.38 19.58
C GLY A 291 9.10 -2.64 18.76
N LYS A 292 8.53 -2.72 17.54
CA LYS A 292 8.62 -3.90 16.67
C LYS A 292 9.72 -3.74 15.63
N PRO A 293 10.30 -4.86 15.17
CA PRO A 293 11.26 -4.84 14.08
C PRO A 293 10.58 -4.41 12.77
N TRP A 294 11.20 -3.46 12.08
CA TRP A 294 10.85 -2.96 10.77
C TRP A 294 11.95 -3.38 9.77
N TYR A 295 12.23 -4.69 9.76
CA TYR A 295 13.22 -5.36 8.92
C TYR A 295 12.88 -6.86 8.82
N ASP A 296 13.39 -7.57 7.83
CA ASP A 296 13.20 -9.02 7.61
C ASP A 296 11.82 -9.50 8.05
N HIS A 297 10.79 -9.25 7.22
CA HIS A 297 9.37 -9.40 7.61
C HIS A 297 9.00 -10.86 7.92
N GLU A 298 8.97 -11.22 9.20
CA GLU A 298 8.82 -12.60 9.68
C GLU A 298 7.64 -13.36 9.03
N ASP A 299 6.46 -12.74 8.95
CA ASP A 299 5.28 -13.40 8.38
C ASP A 299 5.39 -13.59 6.86
N MET A 300 6.02 -12.65 6.14
CA MET A 300 6.29 -12.79 4.71
C MET A 300 7.28 -13.93 4.46
N LEU A 301 8.34 -13.98 5.25
CA LEU A 301 9.37 -15.03 5.17
C LEU A 301 8.81 -16.42 5.51
N ARG A 302 7.89 -16.49 6.45
CA ARG A 302 7.30 -17.77 6.87
C ARG A 302 6.22 -18.27 5.91
N ARG A 303 5.38 -17.37 5.35
CA ARG A 303 4.16 -17.75 4.63
C ARG A 303 4.26 -17.65 3.12
N VAL A 304 5.02 -16.69 2.59
CA VAL A 304 5.05 -16.40 1.15
C VAL A 304 6.40 -16.76 0.54
N ALA A 305 7.52 -16.39 1.16
CA ALA A 305 8.86 -16.67 0.63
C ALA A 305 9.09 -18.15 0.26
N PRO A 306 8.61 -19.15 1.02
CA PRO A 306 8.78 -20.56 0.65
C PRO A 306 8.10 -20.96 -0.68
N VAL A 307 7.09 -20.21 -1.12
CA VAL A 307 6.44 -20.42 -2.42
C VAL A 307 7.29 -19.88 -3.56
N LEU A 308 8.10 -18.85 -3.29
CA LEU A 308 8.93 -18.14 -4.26
C LEU A 308 10.33 -18.77 -4.42
N ALA A 309 10.85 -19.38 -3.35
CA ALA A 309 12.20 -19.91 -3.31
C ALA A 309 12.49 -20.91 -4.45
N GLY A 310 13.53 -20.63 -5.24
CA GLY A 310 13.93 -21.43 -6.42
C GLY A 310 12.94 -21.42 -7.58
N ARG A 311 11.90 -20.55 -7.53
CA ARG A 311 10.89 -20.38 -8.60
C ARG A 311 10.86 -18.95 -9.14
N ALA A 312 11.11 -17.96 -8.27
CA ALA A 312 11.31 -16.58 -8.69
C ALA A 312 12.81 -16.30 -8.83
N ASP A 313 13.20 -15.69 -9.93
CA ASP A 313 14.60 -15.24 -10.15
C ASP A 313 14.86 -13.94 -9.39
N LEU A 314 13.87 -13.04 -9.37
CA LEU A 314 13.92 -11.74 -8.72
C LEU A 314 12.60 -11.44 -8.00
N VAL A 315 12.67 -10.94 -6.79
CA VAL A 315 11.52 -10.36 -6.06
C VAL A 315 11.84 -8.89 -5.78
N VAL A 316 10.96 -7.99 -6.21
CA VAL A 316 11.12 -6.54 -6.00
C VAL A 316 10.02 -6.03 -5.10
N SER A 317 10.39 -5.28 -4.09
CA SER A 317 9.48 -4.72 -3.08
C SER A 317 9.71 -3.22 -2.87
N GLY A 318 8.71 -2.56 -2.28
CA GLY A 318 8.77 -1.21 -1.76
C GLY A 318 8.73 -1.17 -0.24
N HIS A 319 7.89 -0.25 0.33
CA HIS A 319 7.49 -0.14 1.73
C HIS A 319 8.59 0.36 2.68
N ASN A 320 9.80 -0.17 2.61
CA ASN A 320 10.98 0.42 3.25
C ASN A 320 11.61 1.44 2.30
N HIS A 321 11.82 2.66 2.79
CA HIS A 321 12.32 3.77 1.97
C HIS A 321 13.84 3.73 1.83
N TYR A 322 14.32 2.56 1.36
CA TYR A 322 15.70 2.27 0.96
C TYR A 322 15.77 1.85 -0.50
N MET A 323 16.98 1.82 -1.03
CA MET A 323 17.34 0.99 -2.17
C MET A 323 18.30 -0.09 -1.68
N GLU A 324 17.94 -1.35 -1.83
CA GLU A 324 18.72 -2.47 -1.29
C GLU A 324 18.69 -3.67 -2.23
N TRP A 325 19.82 -4.35 -2.34
CA TRP A 325 19.94 -5.64 -3.00
C TRP A 325 20.32 -6.71 -2.00
N LEU A 326 19.56 -7.79 -1.99
CA LEU A 326 19.77 -8.92 -1.08
C LEU A 326 19.76 -10.24 -1.87
N GLU A 327 20.43 -11.25 -1.35
CA GLU A 327 20.48 -12.59 -1.93
C GLU A 327 20.15 -13.65 -0.88
N ALA A 328 19.15 -14.47 -1.15
CA ALA A 328 18.70 -15.53 -0.26
C ALA A 328 18.05 -16.69 -1.02
N ASP A 329 18.36 -17.89 -0.61
CA ASP A 329 17.69 -19.14 -1.02
C ASP A 329 17.59 -19.33 -2.55
N GLY A 330 18.63 -18.89 -3.28
CA GLY A 330 18.69 -18.97 -4.75
C GLY A 330 17.83 -17.93 -5.48
N THR A 331 17.26 -16.95 -4.77
CA THR A 331 16.45 -15.86 -5.31
C THR A 331 17.14 -14.52 -5.00
N ALA A 332 17.12 -13.60 -5.95
CA ALA A 332 17.50 -12.21 -5.74
C ALA A 332 16.32 -11.41 -5.18
N TRP A 333 16.58 -10.53 -4.22
CA TRP A 333 15.59 -9.67 -3.58
C TRP A 333 16.03 -8.22 -3.70
N ALA A 334 15.09 -7.34 -4.00
CA ALA A 334 15.36 -5.92 -4.10
C ALA A 334 14.30 -5.12 -3.34
N VAL A 335 14.73 -4.07 -2.65
CA VAL A 335 13.85 -3.04 -2.08
C VAL A 335 14.10 -1.75 -2.86
N VAL A 336 13.04 -1.04 -3.26
CA VAL A 336 13.12 0.15 -4.11
C VAL A 336 12.18 1.26 -3.66
N GLY A 337 11.88 1.36 -2.36
CA GLY A 337 11.00 2.35 -1.74
C GLY A 337 11.55 3.78 -1.72
N ALA A 338 12.10 4.27 -2.84
CA ALA A 338 12.90 5.49 -2.90
C ALA A 338 12.41 6.50 -3.95
N MET A 339 11.11 6.47 -4.33
CA MET A 339 10.60 7.35 -5.37
C MET A 339 10.37 8.80 -4.91
N GLY A 340 10.12 9.02 -3.63
CA GLY A 340 9.84 10.36 -3.13
C GLY A 340 9.32 10.42 -1.70
N GLY A 341 8.95 9.30 -1.10
CA GLY A 341 8.58 9.20 0.31
C GLY A 341 9.70 9.70 1.23
N LYS A 342 9.35 10.12 2.45
CA LYS A 342 10.35 10.54 3.44
C LYS A 342 11.33 9.38 3.67
N PRO A 343 12.64 9.56 3.46
CA PRO A 343 13.61 8.51 3.70
C PRO A 343 13.52 7.96 5.13
N ASP A 344 13.64 6.65 5.25
CA ASP A 344 13.70 5.97 6.54
C ASP A 344 14.99 6.34 7.31
N PRO A 345 15.00 6.17 8.65
CA PRO A 345 16.19 6.35 9.46
C PRO A 345 17.35 5.45 9.00
N VAL A 346 18.57 5.78 9.45
CA VAL A 346 19.72 4.89 9.26
C VAL A 346 19.38 3.51 9.83
N PRO A 347 19.58 2.43 9.09
CA PRO A 347 19.29 1.10 9.60
C PRO A 347 20.11 0.82 10.86
N SER A 348 19.43 0.46 11.94
CA SER A 348 20.08 -0.09 13.14
C SER A 348 20.34 -1.59 13.00
N TYR A 349 19.73 -2.22 12.01
CA TYR A 349 19.92 -3.61 11.63
C TYR A 349 20.18 -3.68 10.12
N VAL A 350 21.32 -4.25 9.73
CA VAL A 350 21.60 -4.59 8.34
C VAL A 350 21.37 -6.08 8.19
N SER A 351 20.49 -6.47 7.26
CA SER A 351 20.18 -7.87 7.01
C SER A 351 21.48 -8.63 6.60
N PRO A 352 21.76 -9.82 7.17
CA PRO A 352 22.90 -10.62 6.76
C PRO A 352 22.83 -11.11 5.31
N ARG A 353 21.71 -10.88 4.65
CA ARG A 353 21.47 -11.17 3.23
C ARG A 353 21.70 -9.96 2.33
N SER A 354 21.90 -8.77 2.92
CA SER A 354 22.16 -7.54 2.20
C SER A 354 23.55 -7.59 1.54
N VAL A 355 23.58 -7.35 0.24
CA VAL A 355 24.79 -7.25 -0.57
C VAL A 355 25.16 -5.79 -0.80
N TRP A 356 24.14 -4.94 -0.94
CA TRP A 356 24.29 -3.51 -1.14
C TRP A 356 23.03 -2.79 -0.62
N ILE A 357 23.22 -1.65 0.01
CA ILE A 357 22.17 -0.77 0.47
C ILE A 357 22.54 0.69 0.24
N SER A 358 21.59 1.50 -0.21
CA SER A 358 21.68 2.96 -0.28
C SER A 358 20.51 3.59 0.46
N GLN A 359 20.82 4.52 1.31
CA GLN A 359 19.92 5.17 2.22
C GLN A 359 19.96 6.69 2.00
N GLY A 360 18.79 7.35 2.21
CA GLY A 360 18.68 8.81 2.07
C GLY A 360 18.81 9.32 0.64
N GLN A 361 18.78 8.43 -0.34
CA GLN A 361 18.80 8.78 -1.77
C GLN A 361 17.51 8.32 -2.43
N PHE A 362 17.02 9.14 -3.37
CA PHE A 362 15.91 8.78 -4.23
C PHE A 362 16.40 8.15 -5.51
N GLY A 363 15.63 7.18 -6.04
CA GLY A 363 16.04 6.48 -7.24
C GLY A 363 15.02 5.44 -7.72
N ARG A 364 15.51 4.61 -8.64
CA ARG A 364 14.73 3.55 -9.27
C ARG A 364 15.62 2.33 -9.52
N LEU A 365 14.99 1.17 -9.66
CA LEU A 365 15.61 -0.04 -10.19
C LEU A 365 15.28 -0.15 -11.69
N VAL A 366 16.27 -0.39 -12.52
CA VAL A 366 16.08 -0.72 -13.93
C VAL A 366 16.39 -2.21 -14.11
N VAL A 367 15.43 -2.94 -14.66
CA VAL A 367 15.55 -4.36 -15.00
C VAL A 367 15.58 -4.49 -16.52
N GLU A 368 16.63 -5.10 -17.05
CA GLU A 368 16.88 -5.21 -18.48
C GLU A 368 17.23 -6.64 -18.87
N LEU A 369 16.54 -7.16 -19.86
CA LEU A 369 16.90 -8.42 -20.50
C LEU A 369 18.08 -8.18 -21.45
N VAL A 370 19.21 -8.80 -21.14
CA VAL A 370 20.46 -8.74 -21.91
C VAL A 370 20.88 -10.16 -22.32
N PRO A 371 21.78 -10.34 -23.32
CA PRO A 371 22.21 -11.67 -23.74
C PRO A 371 22.77 -12.54 -22.61
N GLU A 372 23.40 -11.92 -21.61
CA GLU A 372 24.03 -12.60 -20.48
C GLU A 372 23.04 -12.96 -19.36
N GLY A 373 21.78 -12.50 -19.43
CA GLY A 373 20.74 -12.75 -18.44
C GLY A 373 19.84 -11.57 -18.13
N LEU A 374 19.46 -11.39 -16.87
CA LEU A 374 18.63 -10.28 -16.41
C LEU A 374 19.50 -9.28 -15.63
N SER A 375 19.80 -8.13 -16.24
CA SER A 375 20.57 -7.05 -15.61
C SER A 375 19.66 -6.20 -14.73
N CYS A 376 20.06 -5.98 -13.48
CA CYS A 376 19.35 -5.18 -12.48
C CYS A 376 20.28 -4.02 -12.07
N GLU A 377 19.86 -2.79 -12.30
CA GLU A 377 20.65 -1.59 -12.06
C GLU A 377 19.90 -0.59 -11.19
N PHE A 378 20.42 -0.29 -10.00
CA PHE A 378 19.92 0.84 -9.22
C PHE A 378 20.52 2.14 -9.71
N GLN A 379 19.67 3.11 -9.92
CA GLN A 379 20.04 4.46 -10.35
C GLN A 379 19.47 5.48 -9.38
N ASP A 380 20.20 6.59 -9.15
CA ASP A 380 19.64 7.75 -8.46
C ASP A 380 18.56 8.44 -9.32
N HIS A 381 17.91 9.45 -8.76
CA HIS A 381 16.87 10.24 -9.44
C HIS A 381 17.40 11.03 -10.67
N GLY A 382 18.72 11.15 -10.84
CA GLY A 382 19.39 11.76 -12.00
C GLY A 382 19.83 10.73 -13.05
N GLY A 383 19.67 9.42 -12.78
CA GLY A 383 20.08 8.35 -13.69
C GLY A 383 21.52 7.87 -13.49
N THR A 384 22.21 8.34 -12.44
CA THR A 384 23.55 7.83 -12.11
C THR A 384 23.46 6.43 -11.54
N ARG A 385 24.24 5.49 -12.09
CA ARG A 385 24.32 4.13 -11.58
C ARG A 385 24.90 4.10 -10.18
N LEU A 386 24.21 3.47 -9.25
CA LEU A 386 24.63 3.26 -7.86
C LEU A 386 25.11 1.83 -7.63
N PHE A 387 24.42 0.85 -8.21
CA PHE A 387 24.73 -0.57 -8.09
C PHE A 387 24.23 -1.34 -9.31
N GLN A 388 24.89 -2.44 -9.66
CA GLN A 388 24.44 -3.32 -10.73
C GLN A 388 24.70 -4.78 -10.39
N ARG A 389 23.77 -5.64 -10.76
CA ARG A 389 23.88 -7.09 -10.68
C ARG A 389 23.25 -7.73 -11.92
N THR A 390 23.88 -8.77 -12.47
CA THR A 390 23.29 -9.56 -13.55
C THR A 390 22.99 -10.97 -13.04
N LEU A 391 21.73 -11.35 -13.11
CA LEU A 391 21.26 -12.70 -12.84
C LEU A 391 21.53 -13.58 -14.07
N ARG A 392 21.91 -14.83 -13.84
CA ARG A 392 22.18 -15.82 -14.89
C ARG A 392 21.44 -17.10 -14.56
N LYS A 393 20.89 -17.75 -15.59
CA LYS A 393 20.32 -19.10 -15.48
C LYS A 393 21.35 -20.16 -15.81
#